data_afe16716c4b8b718279674e97eb81606
#
_entry.id   afe16716c4b8b718279674e97eb81606
#
_cell.length_a   1.000
_cell.length_b   1.000
_cell.length_c   1.000
_cell.angle_alpha   90.00
_cell.angle_beta   90.00
_cell.angle_gamma   90.00
#
_symmetry.space_group_name_H-M   'P 1'
#
loop_
_entity.id
_entity.type
_entity.pdbx_description
1 polymer ?
#
loop_
_entity_poly.entity_id
_entity_poly.type
_entity_poly.pdbx_seq_one_letter_code
_entity_poly.pdbx_strand_id
1 'polypeptide(L)'
;MAPDPQNLESGNSNHPSQQNLPIADVAFTEAVTQIEVLDDSEVAEDEPDDMPTIVLPMHLSNLDDAAKTDVGLQREHNEDYYGIAAEIQQIKKPSGGSVQAQGIYILCDGMGGHAGGEVASQLAVETLQNFFQNYWRSQRNSNATPKIPPSQVIREGVLLANQVIFDRNQAEERMGSARMGTTLVMAIVNNTTVAVAHVGDSRLYRYTRKNGLEQVTCDHEVGQREIKRGVLPELAYARPDAYQLTQALGPRDNEFVEPDIHFMEINEDTLFLLASDGLTDNQLLEEYQNNYVAPLISSQANLDQGVRELISLANEYNGHDNITAIVIRAKVRPNLESIRF
;
A
#
# COMPACT_ATOMS: atom_id res chain seq x y z
N MET A 1 37.57 27.86 45.24
CA MET A 1 36.87 28.55 46.35
C MET A 1 35.40 28.19 46.17
N ALA A 2 34.97 27.20 46.89
CA ALA A 2 33.57 26.98 47.22
C ALA A 2 33.17 27.89 48.37
N PRO A 3 31.90 28.15 48.59
CA PRO A 3 31.26 27.46 49.69
C PRO A 3 29.86 26.95 49.40
N ASP A 4 29.60 25.78 49.92
CA ASP A 4 28.39 25.13 50.36
C ASP A 4 28.04 25.62 51.79
N PRO A 5 27.00 25.11 52.47
CA PRO A 5 25.55 25.04 52.27
C PRO A 5 24.73 25.58 53.46
N GLN A 6 23.45 25.07 53.58
CA GLN A 6 22.51 25.12 54.74
C GLN A 6 21.55 26.32 54.81
N ASN A 7 20.27 26.21 55.10
CA ASN A 7 19.52 25.33 55.97
C ASN A 7 17.99 25.56 55.79
N LEU A 8 17.18 24.47 55.85
CA LEU A 8 15.95 24.24 56.61
C LEU A 8 14.84 25.34 56.64
N GLU A 9 13.60 24.96 56.30
CA GLU A 9 12.56 24.55 57.23
C GLU A 9 11.27 24.13 56.52
N SER A 10 10.82 22.97 56.80
CA SER A 10 9.57 22.35 57.17
C SER A 10 8.29 23.21 57.15
N GLY A 11 7.26 22.69 56.51
CA GLY A 11 5.89 23.18 56.55
C GLY A 11 4.87 22.20 55.95
N ASN A 12 4.56 21.19 56.68
CA ASN A 12 3.31 20.52 57.06
C ASN A 12 2.13 20.47 56.05
N SER A 13 1.85 19.23 55.67
CA SER A 13 0.58 18.51 55.53
C SER A 13 -0.73 19.30 55.36
N ASN A 14 -1.46 18.92 54.30
CA ASN A 14 -2.88 18.52 54.50
C ASN A 14 -3.36 17.75 53.28
N HIS A 15 -3.62 16.47 53.46
CA HIS A 15 -4.51 15.67 52.67
C HIS A 15 -5.96 16.03 52.99
N PRO A 16 -6.87 15.99 52.06
CA PRO A 16 -8.24 15.62 52.35
C PRO A 16 -8.60 14.27 51.68
N SER A 17 -9.18 13.53 52.51
CA SER A 17 -9.79 12.22 52.49
C SER A 17 -10.61 11.92 51.25
N GLN A 18 -10.51 10.66 50.84
CA GLN A 18 -11.49 9.92 50.01
C GLN A 18 -12.88 10.00 50.60
N GLN A 19 -13.86 10.44 49.83
CA GLN A 19 -15.28 10.15 50.09
C GLN A 19 -15.77 9.19 49.01
N ASN A 20 -16.05 7.97 49.47
CA ASN A 20 -16.87 6.96 48.82
C ASN A 20 -18.30 7.47 48.63
N LEU A 21 -18.80 7.43 47.41
CA LEU A 21 -20.23 7.53 47.11
C LEU A 21 -20.75 6.16 46.64
N PRO A 22 -21.95 5.75 47.05
CA PRO A 22 -22.42 4.39 46.93
C PRO A 22 -22.98 4.07 45.53
N ILE A 23 -22.80 2.80 45.16
CA ILE A 23 -23.42 2.15 44.02
C ILE A 23 -24.92 2.14 44.20
N ALA A 24 -25.68 2.76 43.30
CA ALA A 24 -27.14 2.62 43.27
C ALA A 24 -27.52 1.45 42.37
N ASP A 25 -28.10 0.43 42.99
CA ASP A 25 -28.85 -0.65 42.34
C ASP A 25 -30.04 -0.05 41.57
N VAL A 26 -30.09 -0.26 40.26
CA VAL A 26 -31.30 0.00 39.47
C VAL A 26 -32.00 -1.33 39.23
N ALA A 27 -33.08 -1.51 39.99
CA ALA A 27 -34.01 -2.64 39.86
C ALA A 27 -34.73 -2.59 38.51
N PHE A 28 -34.76 -3.73 37.83
CA PHE A 28 -35.66 -4.00 36.72
C PHE A 28 -37.10 -4.07 37.24
N THR A 29 -37.97 -3.19 36.76
CA THR A 29 -39.40 -3.29 36.96
C THR A 29 -40.03 -3.76 35.64
N GLU A 30 -40.56 -4.97 35.67
CA GLU A 30 -41.42 -5.53 34.64
C GLU A 30 -42.74 -4.73 34.61
N ALA A 31 -43.04 -4.12 33.46
CA ALA A 31 -44.37 -3.62 33.17
C ALA A 31 -45.02 -4.53 32.13
N VAL A 32 -45.89 -5.40 32.63
CA VAL A 32 -46.86 -6.15 31.84
C VAL A 32 -47.93 -5.15 31.38
N THR A 33 -48.05 -4.89 30.11
CA THR A 33 -49.19 -4.16 29.53
C THR A 33 -49.92 -5.08 28.55
N GLN A 34 -51.23 -5.18 28.77
CA GLN A 34 -52.21 -6.01 28.11
C GLN A 34 -52.25 -5.81 26.61
N ILE A 35 -52.36 -6.91 25.88
CA ILE A 35 -52.61 -6.97 24.46
C ILE A 35 -54.12 -6.84 24.24
N GLU A 36 -54.59 -5.75 23.66
CA GLU A 36 -55.89 -5.68 23.02
C GLU A 36 -55.80 -6.27 21.62
N VAL A 37 -56.60 -7.30 21.40
CA VAL A 37 -56.78 -7.91 20.07
C VAL A 37 -57.67 -6.99 19.24
N LEU A 38 -57.13 -6.45 18.16
CA LEU A 38 -57.91 -5.84 17.10
C LEU A 38 -57.70 -6.61 15.80
N ASP A 39 -58.79 -7.14 15.41
CA ASP A 39 -59.35 -7.64 14.18
C ASP A 39 -58.50 -7.63 12.88
N ASP A 40 -58.57 -8.78 12.24
CA ASP A 40 -57.98 -9.13 10.95
C ASP A 40 -58.53 -8.22 9.82
N SER A 41 -57.66 -7.46 9.18
CA SER A 41 -57.80 -7.14 7.79
C SER A 41 -56.45 -7.39 7.08
N GLU A 42 -56.44 -8.43 6.25
CA GLU A 42 -55.37 -8.83 5.38
C GLU A 42 -54.89 -7.66 4.55
N VAL A 43 -53.75 -7.08 4.91
CA VAL A 43 -52.91 -6.34 3.96
C VAL A 43 -51.77 -7.31 3.60
N ALA A 44 -51.82 -7.86 2.40
CA ALA A 44 -50.70 -8.56 1.80
C ALA A 44 -49.53 -7.59 1.74
N GLU A 45 -48.62 -7.71 2.70
CA GLU A 45 -47.27 -7.10 2.54
C GLU A 45 -46.59 -7.86 1.41
N ASP A 46 -46.39 -7.18 0.29
CA ASP A 46 -45.43 -7.60 -0.74
C ASP A 46 -44.08 -7.72 -0.05
N GLU A 47 -43.68 -8.93 0.33
CA GLU A 47 -42.30 -9.21 0.71
C GLU A 47 -41.42 -8.81 -0.49
N PRO A 48 -40.39 -7.95 -0.28
CA PRO A 48 -39.48 -7.67 -1.37
C PRO A 48 -38.84 -8.99 -1.81
N ASP A 49 -39.01 -9.27 -3.09
CA ASP A 49 -38.50 -10.44 -3.78
C ASP A 49 -36.98 -10.48 -3.54
N ASP A 50 -36.55 -11.15 -2.49
CA ASP A 50 -35.14 -11.28 -2.06
C ASP A 50 -34.45 -12.28 -3.00
N MET A 51 -34.47 -11.94 -4.30
CA MET A 51 -33.75 -12.71 -5.32
C MET A 51 -32.27 -12.66 -4.96
N PRO A 52 -31.62 -13.80 -4.74
CA PRO A 52 -30.21 -13.82 -4.40
C PRO A 52 -29.40 -13.13 -5.48
N THR A 53 -28.72 -12.04 -5.11
CA THR A 53 -27.82 -11.33 -6.01
C THR A 53 -26.67 -12.25 -6.37
N ILE A 54 -26.68 -12.81 -7.59
CA ILE A 54 -25.61 -13.65 -8.09
C ILE A 54 -24.43 -12.73 -8.40
N VAL A 55 -23.40 -12.78 -7.56
CA VAL A 55 -22.13 -12.12 -7.85
C VAL A 55 -21.38 -12.96 -8.88
N LEU A 56 -21.31 -12.47 -10.10
CA LEU A 56 -20.55 -13.13 -11.16
C LEU A 56 -19.05 -12.95 -10.95
N PRO A 57 -18.25 -14.02 -11.04
CA PRO A 57 -16.79 -13.87 -11.04
C PRO A 57 -16.37 -13.03 -12.24
N MET A 58 -15.40 -12.16 -12.04
CA MET A 58 -14.85 -11.30 -13.08
C MET A 58 -13.67 -11.99 -13.78
N HIS A 59 -13.38 -11.59 -15.00
CA HIS A 59 -12.12 -11.91 -15.69
C HIS A 59 -11.53 -10.65 -16.32
N LEU A 60 -10.21 -10.64 -16.50
CA LEU A 60 -9.54 -9.54 -17.19
C LEU A 60 -9.99 -9.52 -18.66
N SER A 61 -10.39 -8.35 -19.12
CA SER A 61 -10.62 -8.03 -20.52
C SER A 61 -9.44 -7.26 -21.13
N ASN A 62 -8.71 -6.53 -20.32
CA ASN A 62 -7.45 -5.87 -20.68
C ASN A 62 -6.59 -5.60 -19.44
N LEU A 63 -5.26 -5.56 -19.63
CA LEU A 63 -4.28 -5.07 -18.69
C LEU A 63 -3.26 -4.24 -19.46
N ASP A 64 -3.13 -2.96 -19.12
CA ASP A 64 -2.15 -2.05 -19.69
C ASP A 64 -1.30 -1.45 -18.57
N ASP A 65 -0.07 -1.10 -18.87
CA ASP A 65 0.80 -0.41 -17.93
C ASP A 65 1.63 0.68 -18.61
N ALA A 66 2.11 1.63 -17.82
CA ALA A 66 3.10 2.61 -18.20
C ALA A 66 3.88 3.04 -16.96
N ALA A 67 5.16 3.38 -17.13
CA ALA A 67 6.00 3.85 -16.05
C ALA A 67 6.97 4.93 -16.52
N LYS A 68 7.35 5.80 -15.58
CA LYS A 68 8.38 6.80 -15.80
C LYS A 68 9.06 7.16 -14.49
N THR A 69 10.36 7.42 -14.58
CA THR A 69 11.16 8.03 -13.53
C THR A 69 11.76 9.34 -14.02
N ASP A 70 12.01 10.27 -13.11
CA ASP A 70 12.59 11.58 -13.35
C ASP A 70 13.48 11.98 -12.17
N VAL A 71 14.58 12.67 -12.43
CA VAL A 71 15.52 13.07 -11.38
C VAL A 71 14.98 14.19 -10.48
N GLY A 72 13.89 14.84 -10.90
CA GLY A 72 13.41 16.06 -10.25
C GLY A 72 14.21 17.30 -10.64
N LEU A 73 13.93 18.42 -9.95
CA LEU A 73 14.56 19.71 -10.29
C LEU A 73 15.76 20.07 -9.39
N GLN A 74 15.92 19.39 -8.25
CA GLN A 74 16.93 19.75 -7.23
C GLN A 74 17.97 18.66 -6.97
N ARG A 75 17.71 17.41 -7.39
CA ARG A 75 18.63 16.29 -7.23
C ARG A 75 19.61 16.23 -8.42
N GLU A 76 20.84 15.80 -8.19
CA GLU A 76 21.84 15.57 -9.23
C GLU A 76 21.81 14.15 -9.78
N HIS A 77 21.36 13.19 -8.97
CA HIS A 77 21.28 11.76 -9.27
C HIS A 77 19.86 11.25 -9.03
N ASN A 78 19.49 10.20 -9.75
CA ASN A 78 18.24 9.52 -9.54
C ASN A 78 18.49 8.24 -8.75
N GLU A 79 18.08 8.22 -7.50
CA GLU A 79 18.17 7.08 -6.60
C GLU A 79 16.91 6.18 -6.66
N ASP A 80 15.86 6.63 -7.35
CA ASP A 80 14.71 5.81 -7.67
C ASP A 80 15.03 4.78 -8.74
N TYR A 81 14.50 3.58 -8.59
CA TYR A 81 14.55 2.55 -9.61
C TYR A 81 13.25 1.76 -9.66
N TYR A 82 12.83 1.40 -10.89
CA TYR A 82 11.64 0.57 -11.05
C TYR A 82 11.90 -0.59 -12.02
N GLY A 83 11.07 -1.63 -11.90
CA GLY A 83 11.11 -2.77 -12.79
C GLY A 83 9.72 -3.32 -13.06
N ILE A 84 9.46 -3.64 -14.32
CA ILE A 84 8.24 -4.30 -14.78
C ILE A 84 8.62 -5.58 -15.49
N ALA A 85 7.98 -6.68 -15.09
CA ALA A 85 8.05 -7.95 -15.83
C ALA A 85 6.64 -8.53 -15.90
N ALA A 86 5.96 -8.32 -17.03
CA ALA A 86 4.58 -8.75 -17.26
C ALA A 86 4.47 -9.61 -18.52
N GLU A 87 3.74 -10.71 -18.39
CA GLU A 87 3.33 -11.58 -19.51
C GLU A 87 1.81 -11.47 -19.68
N ILE A 88 1.36 -10.94 -20.81
CA ILE A 88 -0.05 -10.71 -21.11
C ILE A 88 -0.41 -11.52 -22.35
N GLN A 89 -1.34 -12.45 -22.20
CA GLN A 89 -1.81 -13.31 -23.29
C GLN A 89 -3.29 -13.05 -23.58
N GLN A 90 -3.58 -12.68 -24.81
CA GLN A 90 -4.96 -12.55 -25.27
C GLN A 90 -5.52 -13.92 -25.67
N ILE A 91 -6.66 -14.30 -25.07
CA ILE A 91 -7.38 -15.53 -25.39
C ILE A 91 -8.64 -15.13 -26.15
N LYS A 92 -8.70 -15.54 -27.44
CA LYS A 92 -9.91 -15.36 -28.25
C LYS A 92 -10.87 -16.50 -27.96
N LYS A 93 -12.07 -16.18 -27.48
CA LYS A 93 -13.16 -17.13 -27.24
C LYS A 93 -14.39 -16.72 -28.04
N PRO A 94 -15.29 -17.66 -28.38
CA PRO A 94 -16.56 -17.32 -29.03
C PRO A 94 -17.45 -16.38 -28.21
N SER A 95 -17.34 -16.45 -26.89
CA SER A 95 -18.05 -15.59 -25.90
C SER A 95 -17.47 -14.21 -25.74
N GLY A 96 -16.34 -13.91 -26.39
CA GLY A 96 -15.58 -12.67 -26.25
C GLY A 96 -14.11 -12.91 -25.90
N GLY A 97 -13.26 -11.90 -26.11
CA GLY A 97 -11.85 -11.97 -25.72
C GLY A 97 -11.69 -11.91 -24.20
N SER A 98 -10.82 -12.74 -23.64
CA SER A 98 -10.31 -12.63 -22.28
C SER A 98 -8.80 -12.48 -22.29
N VAL A 99 -8.24 -11.95 -21.20
CA VAL A 99 -6.80 -11.79 -21.03
C VAL A 99 -6.36 -12.65 -19.86
N GLN A 100 -5.30 -13.40 -20.04
CA GLN A 100 -4.52 -13.96 -18.94
C GLN A 100 -3.29 -13.08 -18.75
N ALA A 101 -3.09 -12.61 -17.56
CA ALA A 101 -1.97 -11.74 -17.22
C ALA A 101 -1.27 -12.24 -15.96
N GLN A 102 0.04 -12.21 -16.01
CA GLN A 102 0.91 -12.45 -14.86
C GLN A 102 2.01 -11.39 -14.91
N GLY A 103 2.15 -10.62 -13.84
CA GLY A 103 3.13 -9.52 -13.83
C GLY A 103 3.61 -9.19 -12.45
N ILE A 104 4.81 -8.60 -12.41
CA ILE A 104 5.37 -7.97 -11.23
C ILE A 104 5.78 -6.55 -11.59
N TYR A 105 5.39 -5.63 -10.75
CA TYR A 105 5.65 -4.19 -10.83
C TYR A 105 6.32 -3.78 -9.53
N ILE A 106 7.51 -3.23 -9.61
CA ILE A 106 8.36 -2.92 -8.45
C ILE A 106 8.84 -1.48 -8.58
N LEU A 107 8.73 -0.72 -7.51
CA LEU A 107 9.32 0.60 -7.37
C LEU A 107 10.10 0.65 -6.06
N CYS A 108 11.30 1.18 -6.12
CA CYS A 108 12.23 1.32 -5.02
C CYS A 108 12.80 2.74 -5.05
N ASP A 109 12.72 3.44 -3.92
CA ASP A 109 13.32 4.75 -3.68
C ASP A 109 14.57 4.54 -2.83
N GLY A 110 15.70 4.89 -3.39
CA GLY A 110 17.00 4.62 -2.82
C GLY A 110 17.48 5.71 -1.88
N MET A 111 18.12 5.32 -0.79
CA MET A 111 18.72 6.23 0.17
C MET A 111 20.16 5.83 0.51
N GLY A 112 21.00 6.80 0.79
CA GLY A 112 22.37 6.57 1.27
C GLY A 112 23.39 7.51 0.65
N GLY A 113 24.51 7.74 1.35
CA GLY A 113 25.57 8.61 0.85
C GLY A 113 26.34 8.01 -0.33
N HIS A 114 26.91 8.87 -1.21
CA HIS A 114 27.81 8.50 -2.31
C HIS A 114 27.21 7.45 -3.26
N ALA A 115 26.13 7.78 -3.96
CA ALA A 115 25.41 6.88 -4.91
C ALA A 115 24.95 5.53 -4.28
N GLY A 116 24.83 5.47 -2.97
CA GLY A 116 24.40 4.24 -2.29
C GLY A 116 22.94 3.91 -2.55
N GLY A 117 22.07 4.92 -2.63
CA GLY A 117 20.65 4.76 -2.90
C GLY A 117 20.38 4.15 -4.27
N GLU A 118 21.02 4.67 -5.33
CA GLU A 118 20.93 4.15 -6.70
C GLU A 118 21.28 2.65 -6.77
N VAL A 119 22.37 2.26 -6.10
CA VAL A 119 22.79 0.84 -6.05
C VAL A 119 21.79 -0.01 -5.27
N ALA A 120 21.26 0.50 -4.15
CA ALA A 120 20.33 -0.25 -3.32
C ALA A 120 18.99 -0.49 -4.04
N SER A 121 18.41 0.54 -4.64
CA SER A 121 17.14 0.46 -5.36
C SER A 121 17.25 -0.48 -6.57
N GLN A 122 18.35 -0.40 -7.34
CA GLN A 122 18.62 -1.31 -8.45
C GLN A 122 18.75 -2.77 -7.98
N LEU A 123 19.57 -3.03 -6.94
CA LEU A 123 19.75 -4.38 -6.39
C LEU A 123 18.44 -4.99 -5.90
N ALA A 124 17.59 -4.20 -5.23
CA ALA A 124 16.28 -4.65 -4.77
C ALA A 124 15.40 -5.10 -5.94
N VAL A 125 15.26 -4.24 -6.96
CA VAL A 125 14.41 -4.52 -8.12
C VAL A 125 14.91 -5.76 -8.87
N GLU A 126 16.21 -5.84 -9.19
CA GLU A 126 16.79 -6.97 -9.92
C GLU A 126 16.64 -8.28 -9.15
N THR A 127 16.87 -8.26 -7.83
CA THR A 127 16.75 -9.44 -6.97
C THR A 127 15.30 -9.94 -6.94
N LEU A 128 14.33 -9.05 -6.75
CA LEU A 128 12.91 -9.40 -6.71
C LEU A 128 12.41 -9.91 -8.06
N GLN A 129 12.76 -9.24 -9.17
CA GLN A 129 12.40 -9.72 -10.51
C GLN A 129 12.94 -11.13 -10.77
N ASN A 130 14.21 -11.38 -10.47
CA ASN A 130 14.83 -12.69 -10.66
C ASN A 130 14.17 -13.76 -9.75
N PHE A 131 13.86 -13.42 -8.50
CA PHE A 131 13.21 -14.33 -7.56
C PHE A 131 11.84 -14.76 -8.08
N PHE A 132 10.96 -13.85 -8.45
CA PHE A 132 9.61 -14.18 -8.87
C PHE A 132 9.55 -14.80 -10.26
N GLN A 133 10.42 -14.42 -11.19
CA GLN A 133 10.53 -15.09 -12.49
C GLN A 133 10.95 -16.56 -12.32
N ASN A 134 11.88 -16.85 -11.41
CA ASN A 134 12.27 -18.22 -11.09
C ASN A 134 11.15 -19.01 -10.40
N TYR A 135 10.44 -18.36 -9.48
CA TYR A 135 9.26 -18.94 -8.82
C TYR A 135 8.21 -19.39 -9.86
N TRP A 136 7.82 -18.51 -10.78
CA TRP A 136 6.84 -18.88 -11.81
C TRP A 136 7.37 -19.89 -12.82
N ARG A 137 8.65 -19.83 -13.18
CA ARG A 137 9.27 -20.83 -14.01
C ARG A 137 9.21 -22.23 -13.38
N SER A 138 9.42 -22.33 -12.09
CA SER A 138 9.32 -23.58 -11.35
C SER A 138 7.90 -24.15 -11.34
N GLN A 139 6.88 -23.31 -11.22
CA GLN A 139 5.48 -23.72 -11.30
C GLN A 139 5.12 -24.25 -12.71
N ARG A 140 5.53 -23.53 -13.76
CA ARG A 140 5.31 -23.98 -15.16
C ARG A 140 5.97 -25.32 -15.44
N ASN A 141 7.14 -25.57 -14.94
CA ASN A 141 7.84 -26.85 -15.11
C ASN A 141 7.15 -28.02 -14.39
N SER A 142 6.37 -27.77 -13.36
CA SER A 142 5.55 -28.78 -12.67
C SER A 142 4.16 -28.98 -13.28
N ASN A 143 3.90 -28.43 -14.48
CA ASN A 143 2.58 -28.42 -15.15
C ASN A 143 1.46 -27.78 -14.31
N ALA A 144 1.80 -26.98 -13.31
CA ALA A 144 0.82 -26.22 -12.54
C ALA A 144 0.48 -24.91 -13.24
N THR A 145 -0.79 -24.53 -13.20
CA THR A 145 -1.18 -23.18 -13.61
C THR A 145 -0.52 -22.19 -12.66
N PRO A 146 0.24 -21.22 -13.17
CA PRO A 146 0.88 -20.23 -12.31
C PRO A 146 -0.15 -19.53 -11.44
N LYS A 147 0.10 -19.50 -10.13
CA LYS A 147 -0.74 -18.82 -9.14
C LYS A 147 -0.01 -17.64 -8.57
N ILE A 148 -0.78 -16.73 -7.96
CA ILE A 148 -0.19 -15.67 -7.17
C ILE A 148 0.66 -16.29 -6.03
N PRO A 149 1.87 -15.78 -5.77
CA PRO A 149 2.70 -16.30 -4.68
C PRO A 149 2.00 -16.11 -3.32
N PRO A 150 2.02 -17.09 -2.42
CA PRO A 150 1.51 -16.90 -1.07
C PRO A 150 2.39 -15.89 -0.29
N SER A 151 1.83 -15.30 0.78
CA SER A 151 2.50 -14.27 1.58
C SER A 151 3.89 -14.67 2.05
N GLN A 152 4.08 -15.93 2.42
CA GLN A 152 5.39 -16.43 2.84
C GLN A 152 6.43 -16.34 1.73
N VAL A 153 6.09 -16.71 0.50
CA VAL A 153 7.00 -16.62 -0.65
C VAL A 153 7.30 -15.16 -1.00
N ILE A 154 6.29 -14.28 -0.87
CA ILE A 154 6.49 -12.84 -1.08
C ILE A 154 7.47 -12.31 -0.03
N ARG A 155 7.28 -12.65 1.25
CA ARG A 155 8.18 -12.29 2.34
C ARG A 155 9.60 -12.79 2.09
N GLU A 156 9.76 -14.06 1.67
CA GLU A 156 11.09 -14.64 1.34
C GLU A 156 11.80 -13.83 0.25
N GLY A 157 11.09 -13.43 -0.81
CA GLY A 157 11.65 -12.57 -1.87
C GLY A 157 12.10 -11.21 -1.34
N VAL A 158 11.29 -10.56 -0.51
CA VAL A 158 11.64 -9.25 0.09
C VAL A 158 12.83 -9.37 1.03
N LEU A 159 12.87 -10.39 1.87
CA LEU A 159 14.00 -10.62 2.79
C LEU A 159 15.29 -10.99 2.03
N LEU A 160 15.19 -11.67 0.88
CA LEU A 160 16.34 -11.92 0.02
C LEU A 160 16.88 -10.60 -0.55
N ALA A 161 16.01 -9.69 -1.01
CA ALA A 161 16.44 -8.38 -1.50
C ALA A 161 17.11 -7.56 -0.38
N ASN A 162 16.55 -7.58 0.83
CA ASN A 162 17.17 -6.97 2.00
C ASN A 162 18.55 -7.53 2.27
N GLN A 163 18.69 -8.86 2.27
CA GLN A 163 19.96 -9.53 2.56
C GLN A 163 21.05 -9.16 1.56
N VAL A 164 20.73 -9.10 0.25
CA VAL A 164 21.70 -8.72 -0.79
C VAL A 164 22.24 -7.32 -0.55
N ILE A 165 21.38 -6.35 -0.21
CA ILE A 165 21.82 -4.97 0.08
C ILE A 165 22.60 -4.92 1.39
N PHE A 166 22.14 -5.63 2.42
CA PHE A 166 22.81 -5.70 3.72
C PHE A 166 24.23 -6.27 3.58
N ASP A 167 24.39 -7.39 2.86
CA ASP A 167 25.68 -8.02 2.62
C ASP A 167 26.62 -7.08 1.84
N ARG A 168 26.07 -6.32 0.89
CA ARG A 168 26.83 -5.30 0.15
C ARG A 168 27.34 -4.19 1.09
N ASN A 169 26.49 -3.71 2.01
CA ASN A 169 26.88 -2.76 3.04
C ASN A 169 28.01 -3.28 3.92
N GLN A 170 27.94 -4.56 4.31
CA GLN A 170 28.99 -5.20 5.11
C GLN A 170 30.31 -5.34 4.34
N ALA A 171 30.23 -5.77 3.08
CA ALA A 171 31.42 -5.96 2.24
C ALA A 171 32.15 -4.64 1.94
N GLU A 172 31.41 -3.52 1.88
CA GLU A 172 31.94 -2.18 1.68
C GLU A 172 32.22 -1.43 2.99
N GLU A 173 32.09 -2.09 4.15
CA GLU A 173 32.29 -1.51 5.48
C GLU A 173 31.51 -0.22 5.73
N ARG A 174 30.31 -0.08 5.11
CA ARG A 174 29.47 1.10 5.26
C ARG A 174 28.82 1.15 6.65
N MET A 175 28.89 2.28 7.32
CA MET A 175 28.38 2.46 8.69
C MET A 175 27.45 3.67 8.82
N GLY A 176 26.52 3.59 9.77
CA GLY A 176 25.61 4.70 10.11
C GLY A 176 24.83 5.21 8.88
N SER A 177 24.86 6.52 8.66
CA SER A 177 24.19 7.18 7.51
C SER A 177 24.84 6.91 6.15
N ALA A 178 26.03 6.30 6.12
CA ALA A 178 26.66 5.88 4.87
C ALA A 178 26.15 4.54 4.35
N ARG A 179 25.36 3.81 5.14
CA ARG A 179 24.70 2.58 4.68
C ARG A 179 23.70 2.90 3.59
N MET A 180 23.77 2.15 2.52
CA MET A 180 22.75 2.21 1.48
C MET A 180 21.52 1.43 1.90
N GLY A 181 20.38 1.94 1.51
CA GLY A 181 19.08 1.33 1.71
C GLY A 181 18.11 1.75 0.62
N THR A 182 16.93 1.18 0.66
CA THR A 182 15.86 1.56 -0.27
C THR A 182 14.49 1.22 0.33
N THR A 183 13.48 1.96 -0.10
CA THR A 183 12.09 1.56 0.09
C THR A 183 11.74 0.42 -0.87
N LEU A 184 10.56 -0.12 -0.74
CA LEU A 184 9.96 -1.05 -1.67
C LEU A 184 8.45 -0.84 -1.69
N VAL A 185 7.88 -0.65 -2.87
CA VAL A 185 6.47 -0.90 -3.14
C VAL A 185 6.33 -1.79 -4.37
N MET A 186 5.55 -2.86 -4.24
CA MET A 186 5.45 -3.90 -5.27
C MET A 186 4.01 -4.37 -5.44
N ALA A 187 3.59 -4.54 -6.69
CA ALA A 187 2.34 -5.20 -7.06
C ALA A 187 2.63 -6.46 -7.87
N ILE A 188 2.09 -7.59 -7.46
CA ILE A 188 2.12 -8.85 -8.19
C ILE A 188 0.71 -9.13 -8.69
N VAL A 189 0.54 -9.16 -10.01
CA VAL A 189 -0.75 -9.41 -10.65
C VAL A 189 -0.79 -10.82 -11.21
N ASN A 190 -1.86 -11.55 -10.92
CA ASN A 190 -2.17 -12.81 -11.58
C ASN A 190 -3.68 -12.84 -11.90
N ASN A 191 -4.02 -12.55 -13.14
CA ASN A 191 -5.39 -12.33 -13.59
C ASN A 191 -6.09 -11.25 -12.77
N THR A 192 -7.18 -11.61 -12.06
CA THR A 192 -7.92 -10.66 -11.21
C THR A 192 -7.41 -10.58 -9.78
N THR A 193 -6.43 -11.38 -9.41
CA THR A 193 -5.85 -11.34 -8.06
C THR A 193 -4.58 -10.51 -8.04
N VAL A 194 -4.45 -9.61 -7.08
CA VAL A 194 -3.28 -8.76 -6.86
C VAL A 194 -2.75 -8.97 -5.45
N ALA A 195 -1.44 -9.19 -5.33
CA ALA A 195 -0.73 -9.07 -4.06
C ALA A 195 0.10 -7.78 -4.06
N VAL A 196 0.03 -7.06 -2.97
CA VAL A 196 0.82 -5.84 -2.72
C VAL A 196 1.77 -6.11 -1.57
N ALA A 197 3.03 -5.75 -1.73
CA ALA A 197 4.01 -5.78 -0.65
C ALA A 197 4.75 -4.46 -0.59
N HIS A 198 5.01 -3.94 0.63
CA HIS A 198 5.80 -2.73 0.77
C HIS A 198 6.65 -2.71 2.04
N VAL A 199 7.73 -1.92 1.98
CA VAL A 199 8.61 -1.52 3.08
C VAL A 199 9.04 -0.08 2.83
N GLY A 200 8.76 0.83 3.75
CA GLY A 200 9.08 2.26 3.60
C GLY A 200 7.82 3.11 3.42
N ASP A 201 7.95 4.21 2.70
CA ASP A 201 6.94 5.23 2.47
C ASP A 201 6.58 5.44 0.99
N SER A 202 7.24 4.73 0.07
CA SER A 202 6.73 4.62 -1.30
C SER A 202 5.36 3.94 -1.29
N ARG A 203 4.40 4.49 -2.03
CA ARG A 203 2.99 4.16 -1.88
C ARG A 203 2.41 3.43 -3.07
N LEU A 204 1.42 2.57 -2.80
CA LEU A 204 0.50 2.04 -3.80
C LEU A 204 -0.89 2.60 -3.55
N TYR A 205 -1.46 3.19 -4.60
CA TYR A 205 -2.84 3.64 -4.63
C TYR A 205 -3.68 2.75 -5.54
N ARG A 206 -4.94 2.63 -5.19
CA ARG A 206 -5.99 2.06 -6.02
C ARG A 206 -7.00 3.14 -6.37
N TYR A 207 -7.35 3.25 -7.65
CA TYR A 207 -8.44 4.10 -8.08
C TYR A 207 -9.54 3.26 -8.74
N THR A 208 -10.79 3.47 -8.33
CA THR A 208 -11.99 2.96 -8.99
C THR A 208 -12.99 4.10 -9.20
N ARG A 209 -13.92 3.93 -10.16
CA ARG A 209 -14.96 4.96 -10.36
C ARG A 209 -15.90 5.09 -9.18
N LYS A 210 -16.05 4.03 -8.39
CA LYS A 210 -16.94 3.98 -7.25
C LYS A 210 -16.33 4.65 -6.02
N ASN A 211 -15.09 4.37 -5.73
CA ASN A 211 -14.44 4.77 -4.46
C ASN A 211 -13.49 5.98 -4.63
N GLY A 212 -13.10 6.33 -5.87
CA GLY A 212 -12.04 7.32 -6.09
C GLY A 212 -10.65 6.74 -5.81
N LEU A 213 -9.71 7.59 -5.39
CA LEU A 213 -8.34 7.23 -5.06
C LEU A 213 -8.23 6.82 -3.59
N GLU A 214 -7.71 5.63 -3.36
CA GLU A 214 -7.49 5.06 -2.03
C GLU A 214 -6.03 4.64 -1.89
N GLN A 215 -5.32 5.10 -0.85
CA GLN A 215 -4.00 4.59 -0.52
C GLN A 215 -4.14 3.18 0.07
N VAL A 216 -3.47 2.20 -0.53
CA VAL A 216 -3.51 0.79 -0.10
C VAL A 216 -2.42 0.48 0.92
N THR A 217 -1.24 1.06 0.75
CA THR A 217 -0.11 0.92 1.67
C THR A 217 -0.24 1.87 2.86
N CYS A 218 0.48 1.57 3.95
CA CYS A 218 0.51 2.42 5.14
C CYS A 218 1.98 2.70 5.48
N ASP A 219 2.41 3.93 5.31
CA ASP A 219 3.81 4.33 5.37
C ASP A 219 4.53 3.86 6.64
N HIS A 220 5.75 3.37 6.50
CA HIS A 220 6.58 2.96 7.62
C HIS A 220 7.37 4.15 8.18
N GLU A 221 6.64 5.13 8.67
CA GLU A 221 7.17 6.34 9.29
C GLU A 221 6.93 6.38 10.79
N VAL A 222 7.70 7.23 11.48
CA VAL A 222 7.51 7.47 12.92
C VAL A 222 6.12 8.02 13.19
N GLY A 223 5.61 8.96 12.39
CA GLY A 223 4.28 9.53 12.51
C GLY A 223 3.19 8.45 12.48
N GLN A 224 3.21 7.58 11.47
CA GLN A 224 2.26 6.48 11.36
C GLN A 224 2.37 5.46 12.49
N ARG A 225 3.60 5.20 12.95
CA ARG A 225 3.81 4.32 14.12
C ARG A 225 3.18 4.90 15.38
N GLU A 226 3.26 6.20 15.60
CA GLU A 226 2.65 6.87 16.76
C GLU A 226 1.11 6.89 16.64
N ILE A 227 0.55 7.07 15.45
CA ILE A 227 -0.90 6.94 15.20
C ILE A 227 -1.38 5.52 15.53
N LYS A 228 -0.67 4.47 15.08
CA LYS A 228 -0.98 3.07 15.44
C LYS A 228 -0.93 2.81 16.95
N ARG A 229 -0.18 3.64 17.72
CA ARG A 229 -0.14 3.62 19.20
C ARG A 229 -1.24 4.45 19.87
N GLY A 230 -2.11 5.10 19.10
CA GLY A 230 -3.22 5.89 19.59
C GLY A 230 -2.93 7.40 19.77
N VAL A 231 -1.81 7.90 19.25
CA VAL A 231 -1.56 9.34 19.19
C VAL A 231 -2.42 9.95 18.08
N LEU A 232 -3.00 11.13 18.36
CA LEU A 232 -3.77 11.85 17.35
C LEU A 232 -2.89 12.23 16.15
N PRO A 233 -3.39 12.15 14.90
CA PRO A 233 -2.60 12.40 13.69
C PRO A 233 -1.88 13.76 13.71
N GLU A 234 -2.56 14.82 14.14
CA GLU A 234 -2.00 16.16 14.20
C GLU A 234 -0.80 16.25 15.16
N LEU A 235 -0.84 15.49 16.27
CA LEU A 235 0.25 15.43 17.24
C LEU A 235 1.39 14.51 16.78
N ALA A 236 1.05 13.42 16.11
CA ALA A 236 2.03 12.48 15.57
C ALA A 236 2.88 13.15 14.48
N TYR A 237 2.24 13.88 13.55
CA TYR A 237 2.93 14.59 12.48
C TYR A 237 3.49 15.97 12.87
N ALA A 238 3.18 16.49 14.05
CA ALA A 238 3.85 17.68 14.62
C ALA A 238 5.27 17.38 15.16
N ARG A 239 5.67 16.11 15.22
CA ARG A 239 7.01 15.72 15.69
C ARG A 239 8.07 16.06 14.64
N PRO A 240 9.28 16.50 15.07
CA PRO A 240 10.38 16.77 14.13
C PRO A 240 10.87 15.55 13.34
N ASP A 241 10.63 14.33 13.88
CA ASP A 241 11.04 13.05 13.29
C ASP A 241 9.86 12.29 12.65
N ALA A 242 8.72 12.93 12.45
CA ALA A 242 7.48 12.28 12.01
C ALA A 242 7.64 11.49 10.69
N TYR A 243 8.35 12.07 9.73
CA TYR A 243 8.60 11.50 8.40
C TYR A 243 9.84 10.61 8.33
N GLN A 244 10.49 10.34 9.47
CA GLN A 244 11.63 9.42 9.49
C GLN A 244 11.15 7.98 9.28
N LEU A 245 11.77 7.29 8.32
CA LEU A 245 11.49 5.87 8.06
C LEU A 245 11.79 5.00 9.29
N THR A 246 10.87 4.12 9.59
CA THR A 246 11.02 3.09 10.63
C THR A 246 11.52 1.76 10.07
N GLN A 247 11.32 1.53 8.76
CA GLN A 247 11.78 0.37 8.02
C GLN A 247 12.27 0.76 6.62
N ALA A 248 13.33 0.09 6.17
CA ALA A 248 13.88 0.14 4.82
C ALA A 248 14.66 -1.14 4.56
N LEU A 249 14.83 -1.52 3.30
CA LEU A 249 15.69 -2.63 2.89
C LEU A 249 17.17 -2.21 2.90
N GLY A 250 18.04 -3.04 3.45
CA GLY A 250 19.49 -2.92 3.37
C GLY A 250 20.21 -2.37 4.60
N PRO A 251 19.72 -1.34 5.33
CA PRO A 251 20.47 -0.81 6.48
C PRO A 251 20.59 -1.78 7.65
N ARG A 252 19.63 -2.69 7.81
CA ARG A 252 19.56 -3.66 8.90
C ARG A 252 19.41 -5.08 8.34
N ASP A 253 19.71 -6.08 9.17
CA ASP A 253 19.48 -7.48 8.82
C ASP A 253 17.98 -7.85 8.76
N ASN A 254 17.70 -9.07 8.35
CA ASN A 254 16.35 -9.58 8.12
C ASN A 254 15.45 -9.61 9.37
N GLU A 255 16.03 -9.59 10.59
CA GLU A 255 15.25 -9.58 11.84
C GLU A 255 14.51 -8.24 12.04
N PHE A 256 14.97 -7.16 11.40
CA PHE A 256 14.41 -5.82 11.50
C PHE A 256 13.54 -5.42 10.32
N VAL A 257 13.29 -6.33 9.37
CA VAL A 257 12.46 -6.06 8.19
C VAL A 257 11.21 -6.91 8.21
N GLU A 258 10.07 -6.25 8.26
CA GLU A 258 8.77 -6.89 8.23
C GLU A 258 7.90 -6.25 7.13
N PRO A 259 7.85 -6.84 5.92
CA PRO A 259 7.05 -6.28 4.85
C PRO A 259 5.56 -6.42 5.14
N ASP A 260 4.80 -5.36 4.92
CA ASP A 260 3.34 -5.43 4.88
C ASP A 260 2.90 -6.07 3.57
N ILE A 261 2.03 -7.09 3.65
CA ILE A 261 1.57 -7.85 2.48
C ILE A 261 0.05 -7.92 2.49
N HIS A 262 -0.57 -7.46 1.41
CA HIS A 262 -2.02 -7.45 1.22
C HIS A 262 -2.41 -8.17 -0.06
N PHE A 263 -3.57 -8.83 -0.05
CA PHE A 263 -4.17 -9.44 -1.23
C PHE A 263 -5.51 -8.79 -1.52
N MET A 264 -5.80 -8.60 -2.81
CA MET A 264 -7.07 -8.03 -3.24
C MET A 264 -7.51 -8.64 -4.58
N GLU A 265 -8.83 -8.56 -4.83
CA GLU A 265 -9.43 -8.98 -6.10
C GLU A 265 -9.87 -7.77 -6.92
N ILE A 266 -9.69 -7.85 -8.22
CA ILE A 266 -10.15 -6.85 -9.19
C ILE A 266 -11.57 -7.21 -9.60
N ASN A 267 -12.56 -6.59 -8.95
CA ASN A 267 -13.98 -6.85 -9.17
C ASN A 267 -14.65 -5.79 -10.06
N GLU A 268 -13.94 -4.72 -10.37
CA GLU A 268 -14.37 -3.63 -11.25
C GLU A 268 -13.15 -3.06 -11.99
N ASP A 269 -13.38 -2.23 -13.00
CA ASP A 269 -12.29 -1.51 -13.67
C ASP A 269 -11.45 -0.76 -12.63
N THR A 270 -10.18 -1.06 -12.56
CA THR A 270 -9.27 -0.58 -11.52
C THR A 270 -7.99 -0.03 -12.13
N LEU A 271 -7.50 1.05 -11.54
CA LEU A 271 -6.17 1.58 -11.79
C LEU A 271 -5.34 1.42 -10.51
N PHE A 272 -4.14 0.88 -10.62
CA PHE A 272 -3.14 0.91 -9.56
C PHE A 272 -2.05 1.90 -9.94
N LEU A 273 -1.59 2.66 -8.96
CA LEU A 273 -0.50 3.61 -9.11
C LEU A 273 0.51 3.36 -8.00
N LEU A 274 1.72 2.95 -8.39
CA LEU A 274 2.88 2.88 -7.50
C LEU A 274 3.66 4.18 -7.67
N ALA A 275 4.07 4.79 -6.58
CA ALA A 275 4.72 6.10 -6.59
C ALA A 275 5.76 6.23 -5.48
N SER A 276 6.89 6.88 -5.77
CA SER A 276 7.83 7.37 -4.76
C SER A 276 7.30 8.65 -4.08
N ASP A 277 7.95 9.06 -3.00
CA ASP A 277 7.55 10.22 -2.21
C ASP A 277 7.58 11.53 -2.99
N GLY A 278 8.50 11.70 -3.94
CA GLY A 278 8.52 12.86 -4.84
C GLY A 278 7.23 13.10 -5.62
N LEU A 279 6.40 12.06 -5.83
CA LEU A 279 5.06 12.18 -6.40
C LEU A 279 3.97 12.30 -5.33
N THR A 280 4.15 11.70 -4.16
CA THR A 280 3.07 11.56 -3.17
C THR A 280 3.13 12.57 -2.03
N ASP A 281 4.22 13.30 -1.90
CA ASP A 281 4.38 14.34 -0.90
C ASP A 281 3.31 15.44 -1.03
N ASN A 282 3.01 16.06 0.12
CA ASN A 282 2.02 17.14 0.23
C ASN A 282 0.60 16.75 -0.24
N GLN A 283 0.26 15.44 -0.23
CA GLN A 283 -1.05 14.93 -0.68
C GLN A 283 -1.38 15.32 -2.13
N LEU A 284 -0.34 15.41 -2.97
CA LEU A 284 -0.46 15.90 -4.35
C LEU A 284 -1.43 15.06 -5.17
N LEU A 285 -1.34 13.73 -5.07
CA LEU A 285 -2.21 12.83 -5.81
C LEU A 285 -3.66 12.91 -5.35
N GLU A 286 -3.90 13.04 -4.06
CA GLU A 286 -5.23 13.17 -3.46
C GLU A 286 -5.91 14.48 -3.91
N GLU A 287 -5.16 15.57 -3.96
CA GLU A 287 -5.67 16.87 -4.39
C GLU A 287 -6.00 16.90 -5.90
N TYR A 288 -5.12 16.34 -6.71
CA TYR A 288 -5.23 16.42 -8.16
C TYR A 288 -5.80 15.16 -8.83
N GLN A 289 -6.30 14.17 -8.07
CA GLN A 289 -6.78 12.89 -8.59
C GLN A 289 -7.79 13.00 -9.73
N ASN A 290 -8.71 13.96 -9.66
CA ASN A 290 -9.77 14.11 -10.65
C ASN A 290 -9.25 14.52 -12.03
N ASN A 291 -8.15 15.26 -12.06
CA ASN A 291 -7.57 15.78 -13.30
C ASN A 291 -6.51 14.86 -13.90
N TYR A 292 -5.73 14.17 -13.05
CA TYR A 292 -4.55 13.43 -13.48
C TYR A 292 -4.68 11.91 -13.33
N VAL A 293 -5.41 11.41 -12.34
CA VAL A 293 -5.55 9.96 -12.08
C VAL A 293 -6.84 9.42 -12.68
N ALA A 294 -7.99 10.03 -12.38
CA ALA A 294 -9.30 9.56 -12.81
C ALA A 294 -9.44 9.36 -14.34
N PRO A 295 -8.91 10.23 -15.21
CA PRO A 295 -9.00 10.03 -16.66
C PRO A 295 -8.29 8.76 -17.14
N LEU A 296 -7.23 8.32 -16.45
CA LEU A 296 -6.40 7.18 -16.85
C LEU A 296 -7.13 5.84 -16.79
N ILE A 297 -8.25 5.76 -16.04
CA ILE A 297 -9.04 4.54 -15.99
C ILE A 297 -9.77 4.28 -17.33
N SER A 298 -9.91 5.27 -18.20
CA SER A 298 -10.53 5.09 -19.51
C SER A 298 -9.64 4.26 -20.43
N SER A 299 -10.21 3.29 -21.15
CA SER A 299 -9.47 2.50 -22.16
C SER A 299 -8.95 3.36 -23.32
N GLN A 300 -9.46 4.58 -23.49
CA GLN A 300 -9.02 5.52 -24.54
C GLN A 300 -7.87 6.40 -24.07
N ALA A 301 -7.60 6.48 -22.76
CA ALA A 301 -6.50 7.28 -22.23
C ALA A 301 -5.15 6.64 -22.59
N ASN A 302 -4.22 7.47 -23.04
CA ASN A 302 -2.84 7.08 -23.26
C ASN A 302 -2.10 7.10 -21.92
N LEU A 303 -1.73 5.92 -21.41
CA LEU A 303 -1.08 5.80 -20.10
C LEU A 303 0.31 6.42 -20.09
N ASP A 304 1.10 6.28 -21.19
CA ASP A 304 2.42 6.92 -21.28
C ASP A 304 2.33 8.44 -21.19
N GLN A 305 1.30 9.03 -21.79
CA GLN A 305 1.06 10.46 -21.68
C GLN A 305 0.63 10.82 -20.24
N GLY A 306 -0.27 10.04 -19.64
CA GLY A 306 -0.74 10.27 -18.28
C GLY A 306 0.38 10.20 -17.24
N VAL A 307 1.29 9.22 -17.36
CA VAL A 307 2.45 9.13 -16.46
C VAL A 307 3.38 10.34 -16.65
N ARG A 308 3.61 10.81 -17.89
CA ARG A 308 4.38 12.04 -18.12
C ARG A 308 3.73 13.27 -17.48
N GLU A 309 2.42 13.37 -17.52
CA GLU A 309 1.67 14.45 -16.89
C GLU A 309 1.76 14.40 -15.37
N LEU A 310 1.70 13.20 -14.76
CA LEU A 310 1.93 13.01 -13.31
C LEU A 310 3.35 13.45 -12.90
N ILE A 311 4.37 13.05 -13.66
CA ILE A 311 5.75 13.50 -13.40
C ILE A 311 5.89 15.02 -13.54
N SER A 312 5.24 15.62 -14.55
CA SER A 312 5.28 17.08 -14.74
C SER A 312 4.59 17.82 -13.59
N LEU A 313 3.46 17.29 -13.12
CA LEU A 313 2.77 17.82 -11.95
C LEU A 313 3.64 17.76 -10.70
N ALA A 314 4.29 16.62 -10.44
CA ALA A 314 5.20 16.46 -9.31
C ALA A 314 6.40 17.41 -9.41
N ASN A 315 7.00 17.59 -10.59
CA ASN A 315 8.07 18.57 -10.80
C ASN A 315 7.62 20.01 -10.51
N GLU A 316 6.37 20.35 -10.80
CA GLU A 316 5.83 21.69 -10.53
C GLU A 316 5.64 21.95 -9.02
N TYR A 317 5.20 20.96 -8.26
CA TYR A 317 4.82 21.11 -6.84
C TYR A 317 5.83 20.51 -5.86
N ASN A 318 6.47 19.37 -6.21
CA ASN A 318 7.35 18.58 -5.34
C ASN A 318 8.75 18.35 -5.98
N GLY A 319 9.21 19.17 -6.90
CA GLY A 319 10.45 18.97 -7.66
C GLY A 319 11.75 18.91 -6.83
N HIS A 320 11.65 18.74 -5.52
CA HIS A 320 12.78 18.64 -4.59
C HIS A 320 13.39 17.24 -4.51
N ASP A 321 12.69 16.20 -4.99
CA ASP A 321 13.15 14.82 -4.96
C ASP A 321 13.06 14.12 -6.31
N ASN A 322 13.58 12.89 -6.39
CA ASN A 322 13.37 11.96 -7.49
C ASN A 322 11.87 11.58 -7.56
N ILE A 323 11.36 11.38 -8.75
CA ILE A 323 9.93 11.17 -8.98
C ILE A 323 9.76 9.95 -9.85
N THR A 324 9.08 8.93 -9.33
CA THR A 324 8.81 7.71 -10.09
C THR A 324 7.34 7.29 -9.95
N ALA A 325 6.75 6.91 -11.07
CA ALA A 325 5.38 6.42 -11.14
C ALA A 325 5.27 5.19 -12.04
N ILE A 326 4.50 4.20 -11.59
CA ILE A 326 4.04 3.05 -12.39
C ILE A 326 2.51 3.04 -12.34
N VAL A 327 1.86 3.11 -13.49
CA VAL A 327 0.40 3.02 -13.62
C VAL A 327 0.04 1.69 -14.24
N ILE A 328 -0.88 0.95 -13.62
CA ILE A 328 -1.41 -0.33 -14.10
C ILE A 328 -2.91 -0.18 -14.23
N ARG A 329 -3.45 -0.36 -15.45
CA ARG A 329 -4.89 -0.27 -15.73
C ARG A 329 -5.45 -1.65 -16.03
N ALA A 330 -6.29 -2.15 -15.11
CA ALA A 330 -7.00 -3.43 -15.26
C ALA A 330 -8.46 -3.17 -15.66
N LYS A 331 -8.89 -3.80 -16.75
CA LYS A 331 -10.27 -3.82 -17.22
C LYS A 331 -10.85 -5.20 -17.03
N VAL A 332 -12.05 -5.27 -16.46
CA VAL A 332 -12.70 -6.55 -16.17
C VAL A 332 -14.09 -6.65 -16.79
N ARG A 333 -14.53 -7.88 -17.00
CA ARG A 333 -15.87 -8.21 -17.48
C ARG A 333 -16.42 -9.41 -16.70
N PRO A 334 -17.74 -9.52 -16.51
CA PRO A 334 -18.37 -10.70 -15.93
C PRO A 334 -18.03 -11.96 -16.69
N ASN A 335 -17.66 -13.02 -15.97
CA ASN A 335 -17.40 -14.35 -16.55
C ASN A 335 -18.70 -15.14 -16.68
N LEU A 336 -19.41 -14.96 -17.78
CA LEU A 336 -20.68 -15.64 -18.03
C LEU A 336 -20.53 -17.16 -18.22
N GLU A 337 -19.33 -17.66 -18.54
CA GLU A 337 -19.07 -19.11 -18.70
C GLU A 337 -19.09 -19.86 -17.35
N SER A 338 -18.98 -19.16 -16.24
CA SER A 338 -19.06 -19.75 -14.89
C SER A 338 -20.50 -20.06 -14.45
N ILE A 339 -21.50 -19.53 -15.16
CA ILE A 339 -22.91 -19.85 -14.90
C ILE A 339 -23.20 -21.18 -15.56
N ARG A 340 -23.08 -22.26 -14.80
CA ARG A 340 -23.63 -23.57 -15.21
C ARG A 340 -25.06 -23.63 -14.69
N PHE A 341 -26.02 -23.58 -15.59
CA PHE A 341 -27.42 -23.91 -15.29
C PHE A 341 -27.55 -25.41 -15.04
#